data_073f3362764f612e60d6dd227d43b8ab
#
_entry.id   073f3362764f612e60d6dd227d43b8ab
#
_cell.length_a   1.000
_cell.length_b   1.000
_cell.length_c   1.000
_cell.angle_alpha   90.00
_cell.angle_beta   90.00
_cell.angle_gamma   90.00
#
_symmetry.space_group_name_H-M   'P 1'
#
loop_
_entity.id
_entity.type
_entity.pdbx_description
1 polymer ?
#
loop_
_entity_poly.entity_id
_entity_poly.type
_entity_poly.pdbx_seq_one_letter_code
_entity_poly.pdbx_strand_id
1 'polypeptide(L)'
;ELVSLLRVLELLRSKEYDRVVLDTAPTGHTLRLLALPELLDDFAERAAAARDRLKRNPLVGAALASLSSGVDDSIEQARDRVRELQDDAFAMDAVLKNADRCEFVMVAAPTDLSLTETDDLKRSLDESGVKAQRLVVNGVLDEAACKNFASSSLQTQRENLEALDSLARELSLTIATAPQFDEDLDGLEGLEALGGALFK
;
A
#
# COMPACT_ATOMS: atom_id res chain seq x y z
N GLU A 1 1.23 -10.78 2.63
CA GLU A 1 0.97 -9.54 1.86
C GLU A 1 0.29 -9.84 0.53
N LEU A 2 0.84 -10.68 -0.36
CA LEU A 2 0.20 -11.08 -1.62
C LEU A 2 -1.21 -11.65 -1.39
N VAL A 3 -1.36 -12.54 -0.40
CA VAL A 3 -2.67 -13.13 -0.05
C VAL A 3 -3.68 -12.05 0.39
N SER A 4 -3.23 -11.02 1.11
CA SER A 4 -4.09 -9.91 1.52
C SER A 4 -4.58 -9.10 0.32
N LEU A 5 -3.72 -8.83 -0.66
CA LEU A 5 -4.08 -8.14 -1.90
C LEU A 5 -5.04 -8.95 -2.78
N LEU A 6 -4.79 -10.25 -2.91
CA LEU A 6 -5.71 -11.13 -3.63
C LEU A 6 -7.09 -11.14 -2.97
N ARG A 7 -7.13 -11.12 -1.63
CA ARG A 7 -8.40 -11.02 -0.89
C ARG A 7 -9.11 -9.69 -1.13
N VAL A 8 -8.37 -8.57 -1.17
CA VAL A 8 -8.95 -7.27 -1.53
C VAL A 8 -9.53 -7.29 -2.94
N LEU A 9 -8.81 -7.89 -3.90
CA LEU A 9 -9.30 -8.01 -5.28
C LEU A 9 -10.58 -8.86 -5.37
N GLU A 10 -10.66 -9.96 -4.61
CA GLU A 10 -11.89 -10.76 -4.50
C GLU A 10 -13.06 -9.93 -3.94
N LEU A 11 -12.83 -9.16 -2.86
CA LEU A 11 -13.85 -8.28 -2.27
C LEU A 11 -14.32 -7.21 -3.25
N LEU A 12 -13.40 -6.62 -4.02
CA LEU A 12 -13.74 -5.64 -5.06
C LEU A 12 -14.55 -6.26 -6.21
N ARG A 13 -14.28 -7.53 -6.54
CA ARG A 13 -15.01 -8.27 -7.58
C ARG A 13 -16.38 -8.75 -7.10
N SER A 14 -16.54 -9.08 -5.82
CA SER A 14 -17.80 -9.58 -5.26
C SER A 14 -18.93 -8.55 -5.29
N LYS A 15 -18.59 -7.26 -5.29
CA LYS A 15 -19.52 -6.12 -5.18
C LYS A 15 -20.43 -6.19 -3.93
N GLU A 16 -19.97 -6.87 -2.90
CA GLU A 16 -20.66 -6.91 -1.60
C GLU A 16 -20.51 -5.63 -0.82
N TYR A 17 -19.44 -4.86 -1.09
CA TYR A 17 -19.09 -3.65 -0.38
C TYR A 17 -18.95 -2.48 -1.35
N ASP A 18 -19.50 -1.33 -0.98
CA ASP A 18 -19.35 -0.08 -1.71
C ASP A 18 -17.92 0.47 -1.60
N ARG A 19 -17.25 0.20 -0.48
CA ARG A 19 -15.87 0.62 -0.21
C ARG A 19 -15.12 -0.45 0.56
N VAL A 20 -13.84 -0.60 0.22
CA VAL A 20 -12.89 -1.45 0.94
C VAL A 20 -11.76 -0.55 1.43
N VAL A 21 -11.49 -0.57 2.72
CA VAL A 21 -10.37 0.15 3.34
C VAL A 21 -9.29 -0.86 3.68
N LEU A 22 -8.09 -0.62 3.17
CA LEU A 22 -6.93 -1.45 3.45
C LEU A 22 -6.02 -0.69 4.42
N ASP A 23 -5.94 -1.18 5.66
CA ASP A 23 -4.95 -0.72 6.63
C ASP A 23 -3.62 -1.43 6.36
N THR A 24 -2.64 -0.67 5.89
CA THR A 24 -1.32 -1.19 5.51
C THR A 24 -0.28 -0.87 6.57
N ALA A 25 0.67 -1.79 6.79
CA ALA A 25 1.84 -1.44 7.56
C ALA A 25 2.58 -0.25 6.90
N PRO A 26 3.01 0.74 7.68
CA PRO A 26 3.74 1.88 7.14
C PRO A 26 5.06 1.39 6.57
N THR A 27 5.40 1.72 5.35
CA THR A 27 6.73 1.62 4.75
C THR A 27 6.85 0.74 3.51
N GLY A 28 8.07 0.61 2.99
CA GLY A 28 8.54 -0.04 1.80
C GLY A 28 7.92 -1.41 1.41
N HIS A 29 7.18 -2.04 2.31
CA HIS A 29 6.40 -3.24 1.99
C HIS A 29 5.19 -2.94 1.12
N THR A 30 4.45 -1.86 1.40
CA THR A 30 3.32 -1.42 0.57
C THR A 30 3.80 -1.04 -0.84
N LEU A 31 4.94 -0.36 -0.93
CA LEU A 31 5.55 0.01 -2.22
C LEU A 31 6.03 -1.23 -3.01
N ARG A 32 6.54 -2.27 -2.34
CA ARG A 32 6.89 -3.54 -2.99
C ARG A 32 5.69 -4.26 -3.59
N LEU A 33 4.51 -4.08 -3.02
CA LEU A 33 3.28 -4.63 -3.57
C LEU A 33 2.88 -3.94 -4.89
N LEU A 34 3.20 -2.66 -5.04
CA LEU A 34 2.99 -1.90 -6.28
C LEU A 34 3.93 -2.37 -7.40
N ALA A 35 5.11 -2.90 -7.07
CA ALA A 35 6.05 -3.48 -8.03
C ALA A 35 5.78 -4.97 -8.32
N LEU A 36 4.75 -5.56 -7.71
CA LEU A 36 4.46 -6.99 -7.85
C LEU A 36 4.16 -7.43 -9.30
N PRO A 37 3.39 -6.68 -10.12
CA PRO A 37 3.14 -7.06 -11.50
C PRO A 37 4.44 -7.23 -12.30
N GLU A 38 5.36 -6.28 -12.18
CA GLU A 38 6.66 -6.32 -12.86
C GLU A 38 7.53 -7.50 -12.39
N LEU A 39 7.53 -7.78 -11.09
CA LEU A 39 8.26 -8.92 -10.52
C LEU A 39 7.71 -10.27 -11.01
N LEU A 40 6.39 -10.39 -11.13
CA LEU A 40 5.75 -11.60 -11.64
C LEU A 40 6.01 -11.81 -13.13
N ASP A 41 6.05 -10.73 -13.91
CA ASP A 41 6.37 -10.76 -15.34
C ASP A 41 7.82 -11.22 -15.56
N ASP A 42 8.77 -10.61 -14.88
CA ASP A 42 10.18 -11.01 -14.86
C ASP A 42 10.35 -12.49 -14.45
N PHE A 43 9.62 -12.93 -13.45
CA PHE A 43 9.66 -14.32 -13.00
C PHE A 43 9.13 -15.29 -14.07
N ALA A 44 8.02 -14.95 -14.71
CA ALA A 44 7.43 -15.78 -15.76
C ALA A 44 8.35 -15.90 -16.98
N GLU A 45 8.99 -14.79 -17.42
CA GLU A 45 9.97 -14.79 -18.50
C GLU A 45 11.19 -15.66 -18.17
N ARG A 46 11.74 -15.51 -16.96
CA ARG A 46 12.89 -16.32 -16.51
C ARG A 46 12.55 -17.80 -16.41
N ALA A 47 11.37 -18.12 -15.91
CA ALA A 47 10.89 -19.51 -15.84
C ALA A 47 10.70 -20.13 -17.22
N ALA A 48 10.14 -19.38 -18.18
CA ALA A 48 10.01 -19.79 -19.57
C ALA A 48 11.38 -20.03 -20.23
N ALA A 49 12.33 -19.10 -20.06
CA ALA A 49 13.69 -19.22 -20.60
C ALA A 49 14.46 -20.41 -19.99
N ALA A 50 14.31 -20.66 -18.69
CA ALA A 50 14.92 -21.80 -18.02
C ALA A 50 14.37 -23.14 -18.58
N ARG A 51 13.05 -23.21 -18.79
CA ARG A 51 12.41 -24.37 -19.40
C ARG A 51 12.92 -24.65 -20.82
N ASP A 52 13.05 -23.60 -21.63
CA ASP A 52 13.52 -23.74 -23.01
C ASP A 52 14.97 -24.21 -23.08
N ARG A 53 15.81 -23.78 -22.11
CA ARG A 53 17.17 -24.27 -21.94
C ARG A 53 17.20 -25.75 -21.56
N LEU A 54 16.33 -26.17 -20.64
CA LEU A 54 16.21 -27.58 -20.22
C LEU A 54 15.73 -28.47 -21.36
N LYS A 55 14.76 -28.03 -22.16
CA LYS A 55 14.27 -28.78 -23.33
C LYS A 55 15.30 -28.91 -24.45
N ARG A 56 16.23 -27.96 -24.58
CA ARG A 56 17.32 -28.00 -25.58
C ARG A 56 18.45 -28.97 -25.19
N ASN A 57 18.52 -29.40 -23.93
CA ASN A 57 19.49 -30.40 -23.49
C ASN A 57 18.95 -31.81 -23.80
N PRO A 58 19.57 -32.56 -24.73
CA PRO A 58 19.02 -33.84 -25.19
C PRO A 58 18.96 -34.91 -24.08
N LEU A 59 19.84 -34.85 -23.09
CA LEU A 59 19.82 -35.77 -21.95
C LEU A 59 18.67 -35.46 -20.97
N VAL A 60 18.41 -34.19 -20.72
CA VAL A 60 17.33 -33.75 -19.85
C VAL A 60 15.99 -33.89 -20.54
N GLY A 61 15.90 -33.62 -21.83
CA GLY A 61 14.71 -33.83 -22.65
C GLY A 61 14.26 -35.28 -22.70
N ALA A 62 15.20 -36.22 -22.86
CA ALA A 62 14.92 -37.66 -22.82
C ALA A 62 14.47 -38.15 -21.44
N ALA A 63 15.09 -37.64 -20.34
CA ALA A 63 14.70 -37.96 -18.98
C ALA A 63 13.31 -37.42 -18.63
N LEU A 64 12.99 -36.18 -19.04
CA LEU A 64 11.66 -35.58 -18.90
C LEU A 64 10.59 -36.33 -19.71
N ALA A 65 10.90 -36.75 -20.92
CA ALA A 65 10.00 -37.54 -21.76
C ALA A 65 9.69 -38.94 -21.16
N SER A 66 10.61 -39.51 -20.40
CA SER A 66 10.41 -40.80 -19.73
C SER A 66 9.59 -40.72 -18.41
N LEU A 67 9.47 -39.51 -17.83
CA LEU A 67 8.69 -39.23 -16.62
C LEU A 67 7.27 -38.68 -16.94
N SER A 68 6.86 -38.71 -18.18
CA SER A 68 6.07 -37.70 -18.86
C SER A 68 4.56 -37.70 -18.65
N SER A 69 3.91 -38.52 -17.86
CA SER A 69 2.44 -38.40 -17.77
C SER A 69 1.93 -37.61 -16.56
N GLY A 70 2.75 -37.44 -15.52
CA GLY A 70 2.32 -36.70 -14.34
C GLY A 70 3.06 -35.34 -14.14
N VAL A 71 4.24 -35.19 -14.74
CA VAL A 71 5.05 -33.98 -14.62
C VAL A 71 4.57 -32.89 -15.56
N ASP A 72 4.15 -33.23 -16.77
CA ASP A 72 3.63 -32.27 -17.74
C ASP A 72 2.33 -31.62 -17.24
N ASP A 73 1.40 -32.39 -16.67
CA ASP A 73 0.15 -31.89 -16.09
C ASP A 73 0.42 -30.95 -14.88
N SER A 74 1.40 -31.31 -14.05
CA SER A 74 1.78 -30.48 -12.89
C SER A 74 2.44 -29.16 -13.31
N ILE A 75 3.24 -29.19 -14.37
CA ILE A 75 3.88 -27.97 -14.93
C ILE A 75 2.82 -27.10 -15.60
N GLU A 76 1.85 -27.66 -16.28
CA GLU A 76 0.78 -26.91 -16.93
C GLU A 76 -0.14 -26.25 -15.91
N GLN A 77 -0.53 -26.97 -14.85
CA GLN A 77 -1.26 -26.39 -13.71
C GLN A 77 -0.48 -25.27 -13.02
N ALA A 78 0.81 -25.43 -12.82
CA ALA A 78 1.66 -24.37 -12.23
C ALA A 78 1.72 -23.13 -13.12
N ARG A 79 1.77 -23.30 -14.44
CA ARG A 79 1.74 -22.18 -15.40
C ARG A 79 0.40 -21.45 -15.38
N ASP A 80 -0.70 -22.17 -15.33
CA ASP A 80 -2.01 -21.55 -15.28
C ASP A 80 -2.20 -20.73 -14.00
N ARG A 81 -1.74 -21.25 -12.87
CA ARG A 81 -1.74 -20.50 -11.60
C ARG A 81 -0.85 -19.25 -11.64
N VAL A 82 0.32 -19.32 -12.29
CA VAL A 82 1.18 -18.13 -12.45
C VAL A 82 0.51 -17.09 -13.33
N ARG A 83 -0.18 -17.51 -14.40
CA ARG A 83 -0.96 -16.60 -15.25
C ARG A 83 -2.12 -15.94 -14.50
N GLU A 84 -2.88 -16.73 -13.74
CA GLU A 84 -3.94 -16.18 -12.88
C GLU A 84 -3.40 -15.13 -11.91
N LEU A 85 -2.27 -15.41 -11.26
CA LEU A 85 -1.61 -14.44 -10.37
C LEU A 85 -1.13 -13.19 -11.10
N GLN A 86 -0.62 -13.32 -12.32
CA GLN A 86 -0.24 -12.17 -13.15
C GLN A 86 -1.46 -11.34 -13.50
N ASP A 87 -2.53 -11.95 -13.98
CA ASP A 87 -3.77 -11.27 -14.34
C ASP A 87 -4.37 -10.54 -13.13
N ASP A 88 -4.32 -11.17 -11.96
CA ASP A 88 -4.77 -10.57 -10.71
C ASP A 88 -3.87 -9.41 -10.26
N ALA A 89 -2.56 -9.52 -10.43
CA ALA A 89 -1.62 -8.44 -10.12
C ALA A 89 -1.82 -7.24 -11.04
N PHE A 90 -1.99 -7.45 -12.34
CA PHE A 90 -2.31 -6.39 -13.31
C PHE A 90 -3.66 -5.73 -13.02
N ALA A 91 -4.68 -6.53 -12.65
CA ALA A 91 -5.98 -5.99 -12.28
C ALA A 91 -5.90 -5.11 -11.01
N MET A 92 -5.09 -5.50 -10.03
CA MET A 92 -4.86 -4.71 -8.83
C MET A 92 -4.10 -3.41 -9.14
N ASP A 93 -3.03 -3.48 -9.92
CA ASP A 93 -2.26 -2.32 -10.35
C ASP A 93 -3.17 -1.29 -11.05
N ALA A 94 -4.02 -1.76 -11.96
CA ALA A 94 -4.99 -0.91 -12.64
C ALA A 94 -6.01 -0.25 -11.68
N VAL A 95 -6.38 -0.90 -10.58
CA VAL A 95 -7.24 -0.32 -9.55
C VAL A 95 -6.47 0.72 -8.74
N LEU A 96 -5.25 0.41 -8.30
CA LEU A 96 -4.44 1.29 -7.44
C LEU A 96 -4.02 2.58 -8.16
N LYS A 97 -3.76 2.52 -9.46
CA LYS A 97 -3.41 3.69 -10.29
C LYS A 97 -4.62 4.51 -10.75
N ASN A 98 -5.84 3.99 -10.58
CA ASN A 98 -7.05 4.70 -10.98
C ASN A 98 -7.57 5.57 -9.83
N ALA A 99 -7.38 6.89 -9.94
CA ALA A 99 -7.79 7.87 -8.93
C ALA A 99 -9.31 7.94 -8.67
N ASP A 100 -10.15 7.46 -9.59
CA ASP A 100 -11.60 7.40 -9.40
C ASP A 100 -12.04 6.16 -8.59
N ARG A 101 -11.14 5.18 -8.45
CA ARG A 101 -11.42 3.91 -7.79
C ARG A 101 -10.61 3.67 -6.52
N CYS A 102 -9.44 4.28 -6.42
CA CYS A 102 -8.54 4.11 -5.31
C CYS A 102 -7.94 5.45 -4.88
N GLU A 103 -7.95 5.70 -3.60
CA GLU A 103 -7.26 6.82 -2.99
C GLU A 103 -6.30 6.30 -1.94
N PHE A 104 -5.05 6.78 -1.99
CA PHE A 104 -4.07 6.53 -0.95
C PHE A 104 -4.07 7.73 0.02
N VAL A 105 -4.42 7.47 1.28
CA VAL A 105 -4.40 8.47 2.35
C VAL A 105 -3.12 8.28 3.15
N MET A 106 -2.26 9.28 3.18
CA MET A 106 -1.05 9.27 4.02
C MET A 106 -1.40 9.72 5.43
N VAL A 107 -0.82 9.06 6.43
CA VAL A 107 -1.00 9.44 7.84
C VAL A 107 0.37 9.66 8.46
N ALA A 108 0.57 10.83 9.06
CA ALA A 108 1.81 11.24 9.70
C ALA A 108 1.56 11.66 11.15
N ALA A 109 2.59 11.59 11.99
CA ALA A 109 2.60 12.25 13.30
C ALA A 109 3.27 13.63 13.17
N PRO A 110 3.03 14.58 14.09
CA PRO A 110 3.67 15.90 14.05
C PRO A 110 5.11 15.85 14.60
N THR A 111 5.99 15.11 13.89
CA THR A 111 7.39 14.88 14.25
C THR A 111 8.32 15.15 13.06
N ASP A 112 9.59 15.50 13.35
CA ASP A 112 10.63 15.73 12.32
C ASP A 112 10.83 14.51 11.42
N LEU A 113 10.78 13.30 12.00
CA LEU A 113 10.94 12.05 11.24
C LEU A 113 9.82 11.88 10.23
N SER A 114 8.59 12.19 10.61
CA SER A 114 7.43 12.09 9.74
C SER A 114 7.48 13.03 8.54
N LEU A 115 8.16 14.16 8.62
CA LEU A 115 8.36 15.05 7.47
C LEU A 115 9.13 14.34 6.37
N THR A 116 10.29 13.76 6.71
CA THR A 116 11.13 13.04 5.74
C THR A 116 10.41 11.81 5.17
N GLU A 117 9.78 11.02 6.05
CA GLU A 117 9.05 9.81 5.64
C GLU A 117 7.85 10.14 4.73
N THR A 118 7.15 11.27 4.97
CA THR A 118 6.02 11.71 4.15
C THR A 118 6.48 12.13 2.75
N ASP A 119 7.59 12.89 2.65
CA ASP A 119 8.16 13.29 1.35
C ASP A 119 8.63 12.07 0.56
N ASP A 120 9.39 11.17 1.18
CA ASP A 120 9.89 9.95 0.55
C ASP A 120 8.75 9.03 0.09
N LEU A 121 7.72 8.84 0.92
CA LEU A 121 6.55 8.05 0.58
C LEU A 121 5.80 8.65 -0.61
N LYS A 122 5.55 9.96 -0.58
CA LYS A 122 4.84 10.65 -1.67
C LYS A 122 5.57 10.51 -3.00
N ARG A 123 6.90 10.72 -3.01
CA ARG A 123 7.73 10.54 -4.22
C ARG A 123 7.63 9.11 -4.75
N SER A 124 7.75 8.12 -3.87
CA SER A 124 7.67 6.72 -4.25
C SER A 124 6.29 6.32 -4.81
N LEU A 125 5.20 6.89 -4.26
CA LEU A 125 3.85 6.70 -4.79
C LEU A 125 3.70 7.32 -6.18
N ASP A 126 4.23 8.54 -6.38
CA ASP A 126 4.19 9.22 -7.67
C ASP A 126 4.99 8.47 -8.73
N GLU A 127 6.18 7.96 -8.41
CA GLU A 127 7.01 7.12 -9.28
C GLU A 127 6.26 5.83 -9.68
N SER A 128 5.48 5.26 -8.76
CA SER A 128 4.65 4.08 -9.01
C SER A 128 3.33 4.40 -9.72
N GLY A 129 3.02 5.68 -9.98
CA GLY A 129 1.78 6.12 -10.60
C GLY A 129 0.54 6.07 -9.70
N VAL A 130 0.72 5.85 -8.40
CA VAL A 130 -0.37 5.83 -7.40
C VAL A 130 -0.58 7.23 -6.84
N LYS A 131 -1.83 7.70 -6.86
CA LYS A 131 -2.14 9.05 -6.39
C LYS A 131 -2.49 9.07 -4.91
N ALA A 132 -1.70 9.83 -4.14
CA ALA A 132 -2.07 10.27 -2.80
C ALA A 132 -2.42 11.75 -2.87
N GLN A 133 -3.61 12.10 -2.39
CA GLN A 133 -4.13 13.47 -2.42
C GLN A 133 -4.37 14.03 -1.02
N ARG A 134 -4.33 13.19 0.01
CA ARG A 134 -4.61 13.57 1.39
C ARG A 134 -3.48 13.16 2.33
N LEU A 135 -3.21 14.09 3.25
CA LEU A 135 -2.35 13.87 4.40
C LEU A 135 -3.15 14.12 5.68
N VAL A 136 -3.21 13.14 6.55
CA VAL A 136 -3.79 13.28 7.89
C VAL A 136 -2.64 13.37 8.89
N VAL A 137 -2.57 14.45 9.66
CA VAL A 137 -1.63 14.55 10.78
C VAL A 137 -2.35 14.11 12.04
N ASN A 138 -1.98 12.94 12.54
CA ASN A 138 -2.62 12.29 13.68
C ASN A 138 -1.85 12.58 14.99
N GLY A 139 -2.58 12.60 16.10
CA GLY A 139 -2.01 12.77 17.43
C GLY A 139 -1.56 14.21 17.73
N VAL A 140 -2.29 15.20 17.20
CA VAL A 140 -2.02 16.61 17.47
C VAL A 140 -2.50 16.98 18.86
N LEU A 141 -1.58 17.38 19.73
CA LEU A 141 -1.89 17.82 21.10
C LEU A 141 -2.64 19.16 21.06
N ASP A 142 -3.75 19.22 21.79
CA ASP A 142 -4.46 20.48 22.04
C ASP A 142 -3.69 21.32 23.07
N GLU A 143 -3.18 22.46 22.63
CA GLU A 143 -2.43 23.38 23.48
C GLU A 143 -3.24 23.88 24.70
N ALA A 144 -4.56 24.02 24.54
CA ALA A 144 -5.43 24.48 25.62
C ALA A 144 -5.66 23.40 26.69
N ALA A 145 -5.67 22.13 26.30
CA ALA A 145 -5.82 20.98 27.20
C ALA A 145 -4.49 20.62 27.88
N CYS A 146 -3.36 20.88 27.26
CA CYS A 146 -2.02 20.46 27.72
C CYS A 146 -1.34 21.43 28.70
N LYS A 147 -2.05 21.86 29.75
CA LYS A 147 -1.52 22.81 30.75
C LYS A 147 -0.24 22.36 31.48
N ASN A 148 0.07 21.07 31.47
CA ASN A 148 1.21 20.46 32.16
C ASN A 148 2.30 19.94 31.22
N PHE A 149 2.17 20.12 29.91
CA PHE A 149 3.21 19.74 28.97
C PHE A 149 4.33 20.79 28.99
N ALA A 150 5.57 20.32 28.80
CA ALA A 150 6.70 21.24 28.64
C ALA A 150 6.46 22.15 27.43
N SER A 151 6.58 23.45 27.63
CA SER A 151 6.38 24.46 26.56
C SER A 151 7.23 24.17 25.32
N SER A 152 8.39 23.53 25.48
CA SER A 152 9.26 23.08 24.40
C SER A 152 8.60 22.02 23.49
N SER A 153 7.85 21.06 24.03
CA SER A 153 7.20 20.02 23.23
C SER A 153 6.07 20.58 22.38
N LEU A 154 5.31 21.53 22.91
CA LEU A 154 4.26 22.22 22.15
C LEU A 154 4.85 23.13 21.08
N GLN A 155 5.99 23.77 21.37
CA GLN A 155 6.72 24.58 20.41
C GLN A 155 7.21 23.71 19.24
N THR A 156 7.87 22.58 19.53
CA THR A 156 8.33 21.63 18.50
C THR A 156 7.16 21.10 17.67
N GLN A 157 6.04 20.74 18.31
CA GLN A 157 4.84 20.32 17.56
C GLN A 157 4.34 21.40 16.60
N ARG A 158 4.31 22.65 17.03
CA ARG A 158 3.89 23.79 16.18
C ARG A 158 4.81 23.95 14.97
N GLU A 159 6.12 23.92 15.18
CA GLU A 159 7.11 23.98 14.11
C GLU A 159 6.94 22.83 13.11
N ASN A 160 6.72 21.61 13.60
CA ASN A 160 6.47 20.43 12.76
C ASN A 160 5.15 20.52 11.99
N LEU A 161 4.07 21.04 12.58
CA LEU A 161 2.81 21.25 11.90
C LEU A 161 2.93 22.29 10.79
N GLU A 162 3.65 23.39 11.01
CA GLU A 162 3.93 24.40 9.99
C GLU A 162 4.76 23.81 8.84
N ALA A 163 5.75 22.96 9.17
CA ALA A 163 6.58 22.29 8.17
C ALA A 163 5.76 21.26 7.35
N LEU A 164 4.91 20.45 8.00
CA LEU A 164 4.00 19.51 7.32
C LEU A 164 2.99 20.23 6.43
N ASP A 165 2.44 21.36 6.87
CA ASP A 165 1.52 22.17 6.06
C ASP A 165 2.24 22.76 4.83
N SER A 166 3.47 23.19 4.97
CA SER A 166 4.30 23.68 3.87
C SER A 166 4.62 22.57 2.88
N LEU A 167 5.01 21.39 3.37
CA LEU A 167 5.26 20.20 2.56
C LEU A 167 3.99 19.74 1.83
N ALA A 168 2.85 19.71 2.52
CA ALA A 168 1.57 19.34 1.89
C ALA A 168 1.21 20.26 0.73
N ARG A 169 1.43 21.58 0.85
CA ARG A 169 1.22 22.53 -0.26
C ARG A 169 2.19 22.26 -1.42
N GLU A 170 3.47 22.01 -1.14
CA GLU A 170 4.47 21.68 -2.17
C GLU A 170 4.07 20.42 -2.95
N LEU A 171 3.63 19.40 -2.24
CA LEU A 171 3.22 18.11 -2.79
C LEU A 171 1.78 18.07 -3.31
N SER A 172 1.06 19.20 -3.28
CA SER A 172 -0.35 19.32 -3.69
C SER A 172 -1.29 18.38 -2.93
N LEU A 173 -1.07 18.21 -1.63
CA LEU A 173 -1.89 17.41 -0.74
C LEU A 173 -2.90 18.27 0.02
N THR A 174 -4.10 17.76 0.21
CA THR A 174 -5.04 18.31 1.19
C THR A 174 -4.66 17.78 2.58
N ILE A 175 -4.43 18.68 3.54
CA ILE A 175 -4.07 18.32 4.90
C ILE A 175 -5.28 18.39 5.83
N ALA A 176 -5.41 17.41 6.71
CA ALA A 176 -6.34 17.40 7.83
C ALA A 176 -5.58 17.00 9.11
N THR A 177 -6.06 17.46 10.26
CA THR A 177 -5.45 17.16 11.55
C THR A 177 -6.43 16.41 12.43
N ALA A 178 -5.97 15.33 13.08
CA ALA A 178 -6.70 14.61 14.10
C ALA A 178 -6.08 14.92 15.47
N PRO A 179 -6.86 15.37 16.46
CA PRO A 179 -6.35 15.64 17.79
C PRO A 179 -5.91 14.35 18.48
N GLN A 180 -5.00 14.48 19.44
CA GLN A 180 -4.74 13.43 20.40
C GLN A 180 -5.95 13.36 21.35
N PHE A 181 -6.57 12.19 21.45
CA PHE A 181 -7.65 11.94 22.40
C PHE A 181 -7.08 11.45 23.72
N ASP A 182 -7.74 11.82 24.82
CA ASP A 182 -7.32 11.43 26.17
C ASP A 182 -7.60 9.95 26.47
N GLU A 183 -8.58 9.36 25.76
CA GLU A 183 -8.98 7.96 25.87
C GLU A 183 -8.86 7.26 24.53
N ASP A 184 -8.72 5.93 24.56
CA ASP A 184 -8.73 5.11 23.35
C ASP A 184 -10.09 5.24 22.63
N LEU A 185 -10.05 5.40 21.31
CA LEU A 185 -11.24 5.54 20.49
C LEU A 185 -11.83 4.16 20.18
N ASP A 186 -12.74 3.70 21.00
CA ASP A 186 -13.42 2.43 20.82
C ASP A 186 -14.84 2.58 20.24
N GLY A 187 -15.21 1.62 19.39
CA GLY A 187 -16.56 1.49 18.86
C GLY A 187 -17.01 2.63 17.95
N LEU A 188 -18.31 2.74 17.75
CA LEU A 188 -18.90 3.74 16.86
C LEU A 188 -18.79 5.16 17.39
N GLU A 189 -18.90 5.35 18.70
CA GLU A 189 -18.81 6.68 19.34
C GLU A 189 -17.42 7.28 19.15
N GLY A 190 -16.36 6.46 19.30
CA GLY A 190 -14.98 6.89 19.03
C GLY A 190 -14.76 7.25 17.56
N LEU A 191 -15.33 6.49 16.64
CA LEU A 191 -15.25 6.78 15.20
C LEU A 191 -16.03 8.05 14.83
N GLU A 192 -17.19 8.31 15.43
CA GLU A 192 -17.93 9.54 15.22
C GLU A 192 -17.15 10.77 15.74
N ALA A 193 -16.50 10.65 16.90
CA ALA A 193 -15.66 11.72 17.45
C ALA A 193 -14.48 12.03 16.53
N LEU A 194 -13.78 11.00 16.01
CA LEU A 194 -12.70 11.16 15.05
C LEU A 194 -13.19 11.78 13.75
N GLY A 195 -14.31 11.28 13.20
CA GLY A 195 -14.93 11.81 12.00
C GLY A 195 -15.31 13.29 12.16
N GLY A 196 -15.89 13.67 13.29
CA GLY A 196 -16.22 15.07 13.61
C GLY A 196 -14.96 15.96 13.73
N ALA A 197 -13.82 15.43 14.06
CA ALA A 197 -12.55 16.17 14.10
C ALA A 197 -11.94 16.34 12.69
N LEU A 198 -12.02 15.32 11.83
CA LEU A 198 -11.40 15.29 10.51
C LEU A 198 -12.20 16.02 9.42
N PHE A 199 -13.53 16.06 9.55
CA PHE A 199 -14.44 16.58 8.51
C PHE A 199 -15.18 17.88 8.93
N LYS A 200 -14.48 18.73 9.67
CA LYS A 200 -14.99 20.08 10.05
C LYS A 200 -15.00 21.04 8.90
#